data_1868c7b59b67a7e1b2d046d20b402714
#
_entry.id   1868c7b59b67a7e1b2d046d20b402714
#
_cell.length_a   1.000
_cell.length_b   1.000
_cell.length_c   1.000
_cell.angle_alpha   90.00
_cell.angle_beta   90.00
_cell.angle_gamma   90.00
#
_symmetry.space_group_name_H-M   'P 1'
#
loop_
_entity.id
_entity.type
_entity.pdbx_description
1 polymer ?
#
loop_
_entity_poly.entity_id
_entity_poly.type
_entity_poly.pdbx_seq_one_letter_code
_entity_poly.pdbx_strand_id
1 'polypeptide(L)'
;MTSKNSTTWASYDFESAKYFENYSKLYFSNVHRQFIKFLPKSANAKILDIGCGSGRDALSLARRGYQLTAVEPSTKMLELAKAKNNHKNIRWLNDSLPHLSVLHENTYDFILLSAVWMHIAPEEREASIKRMSELLNRDGHLAITLRIGAPDPLRMMYPIFTNDLLTQSKKAGLTLVYSSRETKDSLKRDEVKWKKVVLKKE
;
A
#
# COMPACT_ATOMS: atom_id res chain seq x y z
N MET A 1 -5.94 30.65 4.90
CA MET A 1 -6.98 30.16 3.95
C MET A 1 -6.49 28.86 3.35
N THR A 2 -6.87 27.72 3.92
CA THR A 2 -6.53 26.40 3.38
C THR A 2 -7.45 26.14 2.19
N SER A 3 -6.85 26.01 1.01
CA SER A 3 -7.56 25.65 -0.22
C SER A 3 -8.36 24.34 -0.02
N LYS A 4 -9.67 24.38 -0.23
CA LYS A 4 -10.61 23.26 -0.10
C LYS A 4 -10.38 22.09 -1.10
N ASN A 5 -9.28 22.11 -1.87
CA ASN A 5 -8.96 21.14 -2.94
C ASN A 5 -7.59 20.46 -2.76
N SER A 6 -7.07 20.36 -1.55
CA SER A 6 -5.82 19.66 -1.30
C SER A 6 -6.09 18.16 -1.17
N THR A 7 -5.58 17.36 -2.10
CA THR A 7 -5.61 15.89 -2.01
C THR A 7 -4.60 15.38 -0.98
N THR A 8 -4.82 14.20 -0.41
CA THR A 8 -3.91 13.61 0.58
C THR A 8 -2.51 13.32 0.01
N TRP A 9 -2.35 13.30 -1.31
CA TRP A 9 -1.07 13.10 -2.00
C TRP A 9 -0.42 14.36 -2.56
N ALA A 10 -1.01 15.56 -2.34
CA ALA A 10 -0.44 16.82 -2.85
C ALA A 10 1.01 17.07 -2.39
N SER A 11 1.35 16.70 -1.15
CA SER A 11 2.72 16.80 -0.63
C SER A 11 3.70 15.90 -1.39
N TYR A 12 3.24 14.74 -1.87
CA TYR A 12 4.05 13.81 -2.66
C TYR A 12 4.32 14.34 -4.08
N ASP A 13 3.37 15.07 -4.69
CA ASP A 13 3.64 15.77 -5.94
C ASP A 13 4.65 16.91 -5.74
N PHE A 14 4.51 17.67 -4.66
CA PHE A 14 5.38 18.82 -4.39
C PHE A 14 6.84 18.41 -4.10
N GLU A 15 7.06 17.39 -3.25
CA GLU A 15 8.40 16.91 -2.85
C GLU A 15 8.74 15.54 -3.46
N SER A 16 8.24 15.23 -4.65
CA SER A 16 8.33 13.89 -5.25
C SER A 16 9.76 13.35 -5.32
N ALA A 17 10.73 14.16 -5.72
CA ALA A 17 12.14 13.76 -5.81
C ALA A 17 12.71 13.34 -4.44
N LYS A 18 12.43 14.08 -3.38
CA LYS A 18 12.87 13.79 -2.01
C LYS A 18 12.26 12.49 -1.48
N TYR A 19 10.95 12.29 -1.66
CA TYR A 19 10.29 11.06 -1.23
C TYR A 19 10.76 9.87 -2.05
N PHE A 20 10.90 10.03 -3.36
CA PHE A 20 11.43 8.99 -4.24
C PHE A 20 12.82 8.52 -3.77
N GLU A 21 13.75 9.44 -3.54
CA GLU A 21 15.10 9.13 -3.09
C GLU A 21 15.09 8.39 -1.74
N ASN A 22 14.33 8.88 -0.76
CA ASN A 22 14.28 8.28 0.57
C ASN A 22 13.69 6.87 0.56
N TYR A 23 12.63 6.64 -0.22
CA TYR A 23 11.95 5.34 -0.25
C TYR A 23 12.72 4.32 -1.09
N SER A 24 13.41 4.75 -2.14
CA SER A 24 14.23 3.88 -2.99
C SER A 24 15.44 3.28 -2.28
N LYS A 25 15.91 3.89 -1.18
CA LYS A 25 17.02 3.38 -0.35
C LYS A 25 16.65 2.14 0.48
N LEU A 26 15.36 1.87 0.66
CA LEU A 26 14.89 0.77 1.46
C LEU A 26 14.76 -0.52 0.62
N TYR A 27 14.93 -1.67 1.25
CA TYR A 27 14.76 -2.98 0.60
C TYR A 27 13.44 -3.63 1.03
N PHE A 28 12.71 -4.20 0.08
CA PHE A 28 11.48 -4.97 0.33
C PHE A 28 11.66 -6.02 1.43
N SER A 29 12.75 -6.79 1.35
CA SER A 29 13.05 -7.86 2.32
C SER A 29 13.23 -7.37 3.75
N ASN A 30 13.66 -6.14 3.95
CA ASN A 30 13.82 -5.53 5.27
C ASN A 30 12.51 -4.96 5.79
N VAL A 31 11.84 -4.17 4.92
CA VAL A 31 10.58 -3.50 5.29
C VAL A 31 9.44 -4.51 5.45
N HIS A 32 9.37 -5.51 4.57
CA HIS A 32 8.25 -6.45 4.46
C HIS A 32 8.61 -7.91 4.79
N ARG A 33 9.66 -8.13 5.59
CA ARG A 33 10.12 -9.48 5.98
C ARG A 33 8.98 -10.40 6.45
N GLN A 34 8.04 -9.87 7.23
CA GLN A 34 6.93 -10.63 7.77
C GLN A 34 5.88 -11.01 6.72
N PHE A 35 5.82 -10.29 5.60
CA PHE A 35 4.87 -10.55 4.51
C PHE A 35 5.36 -11.64 3.55
N ILE A 36 6.67 -11.94 3.53
CA ILE A 36 7.27 -12.89 2.57
C ILE A 36 6.59 -14.25 2.60
N LYS A 37 6.24 -14.75 3.78
CA LYS A 37 5.59 -16.05 3.95
C LYS A 37 4.14 -16.13 3.42
N PHE A 38 3.53 -14.97 3.16
CA PHE A 38 2.16 -14.85 2.64
C PHE A 38 2.14 -14.55 1.13
N LEU A 39 3.29 -14.34 0.51
CA LEU A 39 3.38 -14.18 -0.93
C LEU A 39 2.92 -15.45 -1.64
N PRO A 40 2.26 -15.33 -2.81
CA PRO A 40 1.85 -16.48 -3.59
C PRO A 40 3.04 -17.38 -3.94
N LYS A 41 2.83 -18.70 -3.94
CA LYS A 41 3.86 -19.68 -4.31
C LYS A 41 4.05 -19.79 -5.83
N SER A 42 3.02 -19.46 -6.60
CA SER A 42 3.06 -19.54 -8.06
C SER A 42 3.90 -18.39 -8.62
N ALA A 43 4.87 -18.69 -9.45
CA ALA A 43 5.44 -17.73 -10.36
C ALA A 43 4.32 -17.20 -11.29
N ASN A 44 4.36 -15.96 -11.71
CA ASN A 44 3.31 -15.27 -12.47
C ASN A 44 2.00 -14.96 -11.69
N ALA A 45 1.93 -15.20 -10.39
CA ALA A 45 0.81 -14.73 -9.60
C ALA A 45 0.65 -13.20 -9.74
N LYS A 46 -0.59 -12.73 -9.69
CA LYS A 46 -0.91 -11.32 -9.89
C LYS A 46 -0.91 -10.59 -8.56
N ILE A 47 -0.09 -9.56 -8.47
CA ILE A 47 0.04 -8.72 -7.26
C ILE A 47 -0.35 -7.29 -7.57
N LEU A 48 -1.09 -6.67 -6.66
CA LEU A 48 -1.43 -5.26 -6.69
C LEU A 48 -0.67 -4.52 -5.60
N ASP A 49 0.09 -3.48 -5.98
CA ASP A 49 0.77 -2.57 -5.06
C ASP A 49 0.05 -1.22 -5.09
N ILE A 50 -0.71 -0.90 -4.03
CA ILE A 50 -1.54 0.31 -3.94
C ILE A 50 -0.77 1.39 -3.19
N GLY A 51 -0.63 2.57 -3.82
CA GLY A 51 0.22 3.65 -3.33
C GLY A 51 1.69 3.25 -3.43
N CYS A 52 2.11 2.79 -4.60
CA CYS A 52 3.42 2.18 -4.83
C CYS A 52 4.61 3.16 -4.65
N GLY A 53 4.34 4.46 -4.59
CA GLY A 53 5.33 5.51 -4.38
C GLY A 53 6.51 5.43 -5.34
N SER A 54 7.71 5.16 -4.84
CA SER A 54 8.92 5.03 -5.66
C SER A 54 8.95 3.77 -6.55
N GLY A 55 7.96 2.88 -6.45
CA GLY A 55 7.94 1.61 -7.19
C GLY A 55 8.93 0.55 -6.68
N ARG A 56 9.59 0.79 -5.56
CA ARG A 56 10.58 -0.12 -4.94
C ARG A 56 10.01 -1.53 -4.73
N ASP A 57 8.82 -1.60 -4.14
CA ASP A 57 8.17 -2.87 -3.80
C ASP A 57 7.66 -3.58 -5.04
N ALA A 58 7.06 -2.84 -5.97
CA ALA A 58 6.64 -3.35 -7.27
C ALA A 58 7.83 -3.96 -8.05
N LEU A 59 8.96 -3.25 -8.13
CA LEU A 59 10.17 -3.77 -8.80
C LEU A 59 10.73 -5.01 -8.12
N SER A 60 10.79 -5.01 -6.78
CA SER A 60 11.29 -6.15 -6.01
C SER A 60 10.44 -7.41 -6.23
N LEU A 61 9.13 -7.26 -6.29
CA LEU A 61 8.19 -8.35 -6.54
C LEU A 61 8.20 -8.80 -8.00
N ALA A 62 8.30 -7.88 -8.97
CA ALA A 62 8.43 -8.20 -10.39
C ALA A 62 9.70 -9.01 -10.70
N ARG A 63 10.82 -8.67 -10.05
CA ARG A 63 12.08 -9.44 -10.15
C ARG A 63 11.99 -10.87 -9.58
N ARG A 64 11.00 -11.15 -8.74
CA ARG A 64 10.69 -12.50 -8.24
C ARG A 64 9.78 -13.31 -9.18
N GLY A 65 9.39 -12.72 -10.33
CA GLY A 65 8.57 -13.36 -11.35
C GLY A 65 7.08 -13.00 -11.31
N TYR A 66 6.61 -12.25 -10.31
CA TYR A 66 5.20 -11.88 -10.21
C TYR A 66 4.76 -10.89 -11.29
N GLN A 67 3.48 -10.91 -11.63
CA GLN A 67 2.83 -9.92 -12.49
C GLN A 67 2.28 -8.78 -11.62
N LEU A 68 2.83 -7.59 -11.77
CA LEU A 68 2.52 -6.45 -10.93
C LEU A 68 1.57 -5.46 -11.62
N THR A 69 0.56 -5.01 -10.87
CA THR A 69 -0.11 -3.74 -11.11
C THR A 69 0.29 -2.79 -9.98
N ALA A 70 0.93 -1.69 -10.34
CA ALA A 70 1.40 -0.67 -9.39
C ALA A 70 0.55 0.60 -9.58
N VAL A 71 -0.13 1.00 -8.52
CA VAL A 71 -1.05 2.15 -8.53
C VAL A 71 -0.49 3.26 -7.65
N GLU A 72 -0.46 4.49 -8.19
CA GLU A 72 0.02 5.68 -7.46
C GLU A 72 -0.79 6.90 -7.88
N PRO A 73 -1.44 7.63 -6.93
CA PRO A 73 -2.21 8.82 -7.24
C PRO A 73 -1.36 10.05 -7.58
N SER A 74 -0.15 10.18 -7.00
CA SER A 74 0.77 11.27 -7.34
C SER A 74 1.34 11.04 -8.73
N THR A 75 0.99 11.90 -9.67
CA THR A 75 1.46 11.81 -11.07
C THR A 75 2.98 11.92 -11.14
N LYS A 76 3.58 12.82 -10.39
CA LYS A 76 5.04 13.02 -10.38
C LYS A 76 5.79 11.84 -9.77
N MET A 77 5.29 11.24 -8.68
CA MET A 77 5.85 10.03 -8.11
C MET A 77 5.77 8.86 -9.09
N LEU A 78 4.60 8.70 -9.74
CA LEU A 78 4.39 7.65 -10.74
C LEU A 78 5.32 7.78 -11.94
N GLU A 79 5.55 8.99 -12.44
CA GLU A 79 6.50 9.26 -13.53
C GLU A 79 7.93 8.87 -13.13
N LEU A 80 8.37 9.26 -11.94
CA LEU A 80 9.69 8.87 -11.41
C LEU A 80 9.79 7.35 -11.23
N ALA A 81 8.75 6.71 -10.71
CA ALA A 81 8.72 5.27 -10.53
C ALA A 81 8.84 4.52 -11.88
N LYS A 82 8.07 4.92 -12.89
CA LYS A 82 8.14 4.36 -14.26
C LYS A 82 9.53 4.53 -14.88
N ALA A 83 10.09 5.73 -14.79
CA ALA A 83 11.40 6.04 -15.39
C ALA A 83 12.54 5.24 -14.77
N LYS A 84 12.49 4.96 -13.46
CA LYS A 84 13.57 4.30 -12.71
C LYS A 84 13.40 2.78 -12.57
N ASN A 85 12.19 2.26 -12.73
CA ASN A 85 11.88 0.85 -12.49
C ASN A 85 11.27 0.19 -13.74
N ASN A 86 11.96 0.31 -14.87
CA ASN A 86 11.51 -0.32 -16.11
C ASN A 86 11.61 -1.86 -15.99
N HIS A 87 10.45 -2.53 -15.94
CA HIS A 87 10.37 -4.00 -15.90
C HIS A 87 9.10 -4.47 -16.59
N LYS A 88 9.22 -5.45 -17.49
CA LYS A 88 8.12 -5.94 -18.35
C LYS A 88 6.90 -6.47 -17.57
N ASN A 89 7.10 -6.93 -16.35
CA ASN A 89 6.03 -7.47 -15.50
C ASN A 89 5.33 -6.39 -14.65
N ILE A 90 5.57 -5.10 -14.87
CA ILE A 90 4.92 -4.04 -14.10
C ILE A 90 4.00 -3.22 -15.02
N ARG A 91 2.71 -3.23 -14.69
CA ARG A 91 1.72 -2.29 -15.24
C ARG A 91 1.56 -1.13 -14.26
N TRP A 92 1.80 0.09 -14.71
CA TRP A 92 1.68 1.30 -13.92
C TRP A 92 0.36 2.01 -14.18
N LEU A 93 -0.34 2.44 -13.12
CA LEU A 93 -1.63 3.13 -13.20
C LEU A 93 -1.64 4.36 -12.30
N ASN A 94 -2.20 5.47 -12.80
CA ASN A 94 -2.53 6.62 -11.99
C ASN A 94 -3.98 6.47 -11.53
N ASP A 95 -4.19 6.08 -10.29
CA ASP A 95 -5.50 5.86 -9.67
C ASP A 95 -5.34 5.87 -8.13
N SER A 96 -6.44 5.85 -7.40
CA SER A 96 -6.46 5.87 -5.94
C SER A 96 -7.62 5.08 -5.34
N LEU A 97 -7.46 4.66 -4.07
CA LEU A 97 -8.59 4.28 -3.22
C LEU A 97 -9.49 5.51 -2.99
N PRO A 98 -10.80 5.30 -2.78
CA PRO A 98 -11.47 4.01 -2.64
C PRO A 98 -11.88 3.34 -3.95
N HIS A 99 -11.72 3.99 -5.09
CA HIS A 99 -12.40 3.56 -6.32
C HIS A 99 -11.63 2.48 -7.09
N LEU A 100 -10.39 2.72 -7.50
CA LEU A 100 -9.61 1.80 -8.35
C LEU A 100 -10.45 1.24 -9.51
N SER A 101 -11.14 2.16 -10.21
CA SER A 101 -12.28 1.83 -11.08
C SER A 101 -11.92 1.05 -12.36
N VAL A 102 -10.66 1.14 -12.78
CA VAL A 102 -10.16 0.42 -13.96
C VAL A 102 -9.69 -1.01 -13.66
N LEU A 103 -9.74 -1.44 -12.40
CA LEU A 103 -9.32 -2.77 -11.98
C LEU A 103 -10.53 -3.72 -11.90
N HIS A 104 -10.33 -4.97 -12.34
CA HIS A 104 -11.37 -6.00 -12.31
C HIS A 104 -11.35 -6.78 -11.00
N GLU A 105 -12.53 -7.18 -10.54
CA GLU A 105 -12.72 -8.03 -9.37
C GLU A 105 -12.09 -9.42 -9.54
N ASN A 106 -11.80 -10.08 -8.41
CA ASN A 106 -11.23 -11.43 -8.38
C ASN A 106 -10.03 -11.61 -9.32
N THR A 107 -9.08 -10.67 -9.23
CA THR A 107 -7.94 -10.63 -10.15
C THR A 107 -6.60 -10.89 -9.45
N TYR A 108 -6.47 -10.47 -8.18
CA TYR A 108 -5.18 -10.45 -7.51
C TYR A 108 -5.05 -11.52 -6.43
N ASP A 109 -3.92 -12.21 -6.41
CA ASP A 109 -3.58 -13.21 -5.40
C ASP A 109 -3.00 -12.58 -4.14
N PHE A 110 -2.43 -11.36 -4.28
CA PHE A 110 -1.89 -10.61 -3.17
C PHE A 110 -2.05 -9.10 -3.43
N ILE A 111 -2.47 -8.37 -2.41
CA ILE A 111 -2.51 -6.91 -2.42
C ILE A 111 -1.58 -6.40 -1.32
N LEU A 112 -0.70 -5.46 -1.69
CA LEU A 112 0.16 -4.72 -0.77
C LEU A 112 -0.38 -3.30 -0.61
N LEU A 113 -0.58 -2.88 0.64
CA LEU A 113 -0.89 -1.51 1.03
C LEU A 113 0.17 -1.03 2.03
N SER A 114 1.26 -0.49 1.50
CA SER A 114 2.45 -0.14 2.28
C SER A 114 2.52 1.36 2.57
N ALA A 115 2.36 1.74 3.84
CA ALA A 115 2.40 3.13 4.29
C ALA A 115 1.37 4.07 3.63
N VAL A 116 0.17 3.55 3.35
CA VAL A 116 -0.94 4.27 2.69
C VAL A 116 -2.11 4.51 3.62
N TRP A 117 -2.45 3.56 4.51
CA TRP A 117 -3.69 3.58 5.29
C TRP A 117 -3.94 4.89 6.06
N MET A 118 -2.90 5.54 6.55
CA MET A 118 -2.99 6.83 7.24
C MET A 118 -3.41 7.99 6.32
N HIS A 119 -3.32 7.84 5.01
CA HIS A 119 -3.72 8.86 4.04
C HIS A 119 -5.15 8.70 3.56
N ILE A 120 -5.84 7.61 3.94
CA ILE A 120 -7.24 7.39 3.60
C ILE A 120 -8.11 8.04 4.69
N ALA A 121 -8.98 8.94 4.26
CA ALA A 121 -9.92 9.61 5.15
C ALA A 121 -10.82 8.58 5.87
N PRO A 122 -11.13 8.76 7.15
CA PRO A 122 -11.91 7.80 7.93
C PRO A 122 -13.21 7.36 7.25
N GLU A 123 -13.91 8.29 6.59
CA GLU A 123 -15.15 8.08 5.86
C GLU A 123 -14.99 7.23 4.59
N GLU A 124 -13.78 7.16 4.02
CA GLU A 124 -13.47 6.38 2.82
C GLU A 124 -12.92 4.97 3.13
N ARG A 125 -12.60 4.68 4.39
CA ARG A 125 -11.91 3.43 4.77
C ARG A 125 -12.76 2.18 4.56
N GLU A 126 -14.06 2.22 4.89
CA GLU A 126 -14.95 1.08 4.70
C GLU A 126 -15.10 0.74 3.20
N ALA A 127 -15.29 1.75 2.35
CA ALA A 127 -15.33 1.58 0.89
C ALA A 127 -13.98 1.06 0.35
N SER A 128 -12.87 1.57 0.87
CA SER A 128 -11.51 1.13 0.47
C SER A 128 -11.26 -0.34 0.81
N ILE A 129 -11.62 -0.80 2.01
CA ILE A 129 -11.49 -2.20 2.40
C ILE A 129 -12.38 -3.11 1.56
N LYS A 130 -13.64 -2.70 1.34
CA LYS A 130 -14.56 -3.44 0.48
C LYS A 130 -13.98 -3.59 -0.93
N ARG A 131 -13.48 -2.50 -1.51
CA ARG A 131 -12.87 -2.53 -2.85
C ARG A 131 -11.66 -3.44 -2.93
N MET A 132 -10.75 -3.39 -1.95
CA MET A 132 -9.60 -4.30 -1.90
C MET A 132 -10.03 -5.77 -1.77
N SER A 133 -11.08 -6.06 -0.99
CA SER A 133 -11.64 -7.40 -0.92
C SER A 133 -12.22 -7.87 -2.25
N GLU A 134 -12.96 -7.03 -2.97
CA GLU A 134 -13.51 -7.36 -4.30
C GLU A 134 -12.41 -7.68 -5.31
N LEU A 135 -11.28 -6.96 -5.26
CA LEU A 135 -10.14 -7.16 -6.15
C LEU A 135 -9.36 -8.46 -5.88
N LEU A 136 -9.39 -8.97 -4.65
CA LEU A 136 -8.71 -10.22 -4.30
C LEU A 136 -9.41 -11.45 -4.91
N ASN A 137 -8.61 -12.42 -5.33
CA ASN A 137 -9.05 -13.79 -5.56
C ASN A 137 -9.46 -14.44 -4.23
N ARG A 138 -10.27 -15.48 -4.27
CA ARG A 138 -10.51 -16.35 -3.12
C ARG A 138 -9.16 -16.87 -2.62
N ASP A 139 -9.00 -16.97 -1.30
CA ASP A 139 -7.74 -17.30 -0.62
C ASP A 139 -6.60 -16.29 -0.80
N GLY A 140 -6.81 -15.20 -1.54
CA GLY A 140 -5.85 -14.11 -1.70
C GLY A 140 -5.59 -13.35 -0.39
N HIS A 141 -4.43 -12.70 -0.31
CA HIS A 141 -4.01 -11.98 0.90
C HIS A 141 -3.89 -10.48 0.68
N LEU A 142 -4.37 -9.72 1.67
CA LEU A 142 -4.17 -8.27 1.77
C LEU A 142 -3.17 -7.98 2.90
N ALA A 143 -2.01 -7.45 2.56
CA ALA A 143 -0.96 -7.07 3.50
C ALA A 143 -0.93 -5.55 3.68
N ILE A 144 -1.09 -5.09 4.92
CA ILE A 144 -1.18 -3.67 5.26
C ILE A 144 -0.12 -3.32 6.29
N THR A 145 0.58 -2.19 6.09
CA THR A 145 1.40 -1.58 7.13
C THR A 145 0.67 -0.39 7.73
N LEU A 146 0.56 -0.37 9.05
CA LEU A 146 -0.08 0.69 9.84
C LEU A 146 0.98 1.54 10.53
N ARG A 147 0.99 2.82 10.26
CA ARG A 147 1.84 3.79 10.94
C ARG A 147 1.23 4.13 12.31
N ILE A 148 1.98 3.88 13.37
CA ILE A 148 1.60 4.20 14.75
C ILE A 148 2.43 5.40 15.20
N GLY A 149 1.80 6.36 15.80
CA GLY A 149 2.41 7.62 16.25
C GLY A 149 1.68 8.85 15.72
N ALA A 150 2.09 10.03 16.17
CA ALA A 150 1.48 11.28 15.78
C ALA A 150 1.54 11.50 14.26
N PRO A 151 0.48 12.06 13.64
CA PRO A 151 0.52 12.46 12.25
C PRO A 151 1.69 13.39 11.95
N ASP A 152 2.26 13.29 10.75
CA ASP A 152 3.27 14.23 10.28
C ASP A 152 2.57 15.56 9.91
N PRO A 153 2.95 16.71 10.49
CA PRO A 153 2.25 17.97 10.25
C PRO A 153 2.39 18.50 8.81
N LEU A 154 3.38 18.02 8.07
CA LEU A 154 3.62 18.40 6.67
C LEU A 154 2.83 17.57 5.66
N ARG A 155 2.11 16.54 6.12
CA ARG A 155 1.36 15.62 5.28
C ARG A 155 -0.05 15.43 5.81
N MET A 156 -1.02 15.35 4.94
CA MET A 156 -2.38 15.00 5.35
C MET A 156 -2.42 13.53 5.79
N MET A 157 -2.58 13.32 7.09
CA MET A 157 -2.64 12.01 7.73
C MET A 157 -3.74 11.98 8.77
N TYR A 158 -4.39 10.84 8.88
CA TYR A 158 -5.46 10.59 9.85
C TYR A 158 -5.02 9.55 10.90
N PRO A 159 -5.51 9.63 12.13
CA PRO A 159 -5.29 8.62 13.16
C PRO A 159 -5.71 7.22 12.67
N ILE A 160 -4.97 6.20 13.10
CA ILE A 160 -5.24 4.81 12.76
C ILE A 160 -5.58 4.04 14.03
N PHE A 161 -6.72 3.35 14.00
CA PHE A 161 -7.13 2.40 15.03
C PHE A 161 -7.18 0.99 14.42
N THR A 162 -6.34 0.09 14.91
CA THR A 162 -6.26 -1.28 14.36
C THR A 162 -7.59 -2.02 14.46
N ASN A 163 -8.34 -1.82 15.56
CA ASN A 163 -9.61 -2.49 15.76
C ASN A 163 -10.68 -2.07 14.73
N ASP A 164 -10.68 -0.79 14.32
CA ASP A 164 -11.59 -0.30 13.28
C ASP A 164 -11.30 -0.98 11.94
N LEU A 165 -10.01 -1.06 11.57
CA LEU A 165 -9.58 -1.79 10.38
C LEU A 165 -10.05 -3.24 10.41
N LEU A 166 -9.86 -3.95 11.53
CA LEU A 166 -10.26 -5.36 11.64
C LEU A 166 -11.78 -5.55 11.58
N THR A 167 -12.54 -4.65 12.19
CA THR A 167 -14.00 -4.66 12.13
C THR A 167 -14.52 -4.45 10.70
N GLN A 168 -13.98 -3.44 10.00
CA GLN A 168 -14.33 -3.16 8.60
C GLN A 168 -13.92 -4.32 7.68
N SER A 169 -12.74 -4.91 7.92
CA SER A 169 -12.24 -6.05 7.15
C SER A 169 -13.14 -7.27 7.29
N LYS A 170 -13.59 -7.59 8.49
CA LYS A 170 -14.52 -8.71 8.74
C LYS A 170 -15.85 -8.51 8.00
N LYS A 171 -16.40 -7.30 7.99
CA LYS A 171 -17.62 -6.97 7.23
C LYS A 171 -17.43 -7.17 5.73
N ALA A 172 -16.21 -6.96 5.22
CA ALA A 172 -15.85 -7.15 3.81
C ALA A 172 -15.44 -8.59 3.45
N GLY A 173 -15.63 -9.58 4.33
CA GLY A 173 -15.28 -10.99 4.08
C GLY A 173 -13.77 -11.27 4.14
N LEU A 174 -13.03 -10.47 4.93
CA LEU A 174 -11.60 -10.67 5.13
C LEU A 174 -11.33 -11.13 6.57
N THR A 175 -10.56 -12.22 6.73
CA THR A 175 -10.19 -12.79 8.02
C THR A 175 -8.75 -12.46 8.37
N LEU A 176 -8.49 -12.06 9.63
CA LEU A 176 -7.15 -11.81 10.14
C LEU A 176 -6.33 -13.10 10.22
N VAL A 177 -5.21 -13.17 9.49
CA VAL A 177 -4.29 -14.32 9.53
C VAL A 177 -2.93 -13.97 10.15
N TYR A 178 -2.61 -12.69 10.26
CA TYR A 178 -1.38 -12.24 10.92
C TYR A 178 -1.50 -10.80 11.45
N SER A 179 -0.98 -10.59 12.66
CA SER A 179 -0.76 -9.25 13.22
C SER A 179 0.57 -9.22 13.96
N SER A 180 1.45 -8.29 13.60
CA SER A 180 2.73 -8.14 14.29
C SER A 180 2.57 -7.38 15.61
N ARG A 181 3.59 -7.47 16.49
CA ARG A 181 3.87 -6.41 17.46
C ARG A 181 4.31 -5.15 16.74
N GLU A 182 4.35 -4.03 17.42
CA GLU A 182 4.92 -2.80 16.88
C GLU A 182 6.42 -2.96 16.63
N THR A 183 6.88 -2.43 15.51
CA THR A 183 8.29 -2.45 15.10
C THR A 183 8.82 -1.04 14.89
N LYS A 184 10.13 -0.85 15.02
CA LYS A 184 10.78 0.42 14.75
C LYS A 184 10.63 0.84 13.28
N ASP A 185 10.74 2.13 13.05
CA ASP A 185 10.72 2.71 11.72
C ASP A 185 12.02 2.41 10.94
N SER A 186 11.89 2.01 9.69
CA SER A 186 13.04 1.74 8.81
C SER A 186 13.82 3.01 8.41
N LEU A 187 13.19 4.17 8.51
CA LEU A 187 13.83 5.48 8.32
C LEU A 187 14.36 6.09 9.63
N LYS A 188 14.37 5.29 10.70
CA LYS A 188 14.94 5.65 12.02
C LYS A 188 14.30 6.89 12.68
N ARG A 189 12.98 7.12 12.46
CA ARG A 189 12.21 8.15 13.17
C ARG A 189 11.74 7.56 14.50
N ASP A 190 12.21 8.08 15.62
CA ASP A 190 12.00 7.48 16.94
C ASP A 190 10.53 7.49 17.39
N GLU A 191 9.76 8.51 16.99
CA GLU A 191 8.35 8.68 17.31
C GLU A 191 7.42 7.83 16.42
N VAL A 192 7.97 7.16 15.40
CA VAL A 192 7.19 6.37 14.43
C VAL A 192 7.42 4.89 14.67
N LYS A 193 6.32 4.17 14.83
CA LYS A 193 6.31 2.70 14.87
C LYS A 193 5.40 2.15 13.78
N TRP A 194 5.59 0.90 13.46
CA TRP A 194 4.82 0.22 12.43
C TRP A 194 4.22 -1.08 12.95
N LYS A 195 2.96 -1.29 12.66
CA LYS A 195 2.28 -2.57 12.85
C LYS A 195 1.94 -3.16 11.47
N LYS A 196 2.06 -4.46 11.34
CA LYS A 196 1.82 -5.18 10.09
C LYS A 196 0.65 -6.13 10.28
N VAL A 197 -0.29 -6.08 9.36
CA VAL A 197 -1.50 -6.90 9.37
C VAL A 197 -1.58 -7.63 8.03
N VAL A 198 -1.96 -8.91 8.06
CA VAL A 198 -2.32 -9.66 6.86
C VAL A 198 -3.73 -10.23 7.06
N LEU A 199 -4.55 -9.96 6.08
CA LEU A 199 -5.93 -10.41 5.97
C LEU A 199 -6.03 -11.40 4.80
N LYS A 200 -6.92 -12.37 4.89
CA LYS A 200 -7.18 -13.36 3.86
C LYS A 200 -8.65 -13.28 3.42
N LYS A 201 -8.90 -13.35 2.10
CA LYS A 201 -10.25 -13.45 1.55
C LYS A 201 -10.76 -14.89 1.68
N GLU A 202 -11.96 -15.03 2.21
CA GLU A 202 -12.67 -16.32 2.35
C GLU A 202 -13.35 -16.76 1.03
#